data_d6333ab145bf274dd26b34ca243ac9f5
#
_entry.id   d6333ab145bf274dd26b34ca243ac9f5
#
_cell.length_a   1.000
_cell.length_b   1.000
_cell.length_c   1.000
_cell.angle_alpha   90.00
_cell.angle_beta   90.00
_cell.angle_gamma   90.00
#
_symmetry.space_group_name_H-M   'P 1'
#
loop_
_entity.id
_entity.type
_entity.pdbx_description
1 polymer ?
#
loop_
_entity_poly.entity_id
_entity_poly.type
_entity_poly.pdbx_seq_one_letter_code
_entity_poly.pdbx_strand_id
1 'polypeptide(L)'
;MSEEVYRKVQEQLDQYCIGFPAAESGIEIEIIKELFNEKEADLFSKMEGELESPASVAQRIGQAPETVEKDLEAMALKGLLFRVREEGSVKYSAIPFIHGLLEFQVKNMSESLVSLTGKYIKEKFHQNLAGVTANRRSRQVACRL
;
A
#
# COMPACT_ATOMS: atom_id res chain seq x y z
N MET A 1 -13.47 -11.94 8.48
CA MET A 1 -12.29 -12.49 7.84
C MET A 1 -11.69 -11.55 6.81
N SER A 2 -12.49 -11.07 5.85
CA SER A 2 -11.99 -10.13 4.86
C SER A 2 -11.51 -8.81 5.46
N GLU A 3 -12.15 -8.34 6.52
CA GLU A 3 -11.73 -7.09 7.17
C GLU A 3 -10.38 -7.20 7.86
N GLU A 4 -10.00 -8.38 8.32
CA GLU A 4 -8.68 -8.59 8.93
C GLU A 4 -7.55 -8.33 7.95
N VAL A 5 -7.69 -8.78 6.70
CA VAL A 5 -6.64 -8.57 5.70
C VAL A 5 -6.53 -7.09 5.34
N TYR A 6 -7.64 -6.39 5.25
CA TYR A 6 -7.61 -4.95 4.99
C TYR A 6 -7.01 -4.18 6.17
N ARG A 7 -7.28 -4.62 7.40
CA ARG A 7 -6.67 -4.01 8.58
C ARG A 7 -5.15 -4.23 8.60
N LYS A 8 -4.69 -5.40 8.18
CA LYS A 8 -3.24 -5.66 8.06
C LYS A 8 -2.60 -4.69 7.07
N VAL A 9 -3.25 -4.45 5.94
CA VAL A 9 -2.75 -3.50 4.94
C VAL A 9 -2.70 -2.09 5.53
N GLN A 10 -3.73 -1.69 6.26
CA GLN A 10 -3.77 -0.37 6.91
C GLN A 10 -2.61 -0.22 7.91
N GLU A 11 -2.40 -1.21 8.76
CA GLU A 11 -1.32 -1.17 9.75
C GLU A 11 0.05 -1.13 9.08
N GLN A 12 0.22 -1.85 7.98
CA GLN A 12 1.45 -1.85 7.19
C GLN A 12 1.70 -0.47 6.58
N LEU A 13 0.68 0.11 5.95
CA LEU A 13 0.78 1.44 5.34
C LEU A 13 1.06 2.51 6.37
N ASP A 14 0.56 2.34 7.58
CA ASP A 14 0.79 3.31 8.66
C ASP A 14 2.26 3.38 9.07
N GLN A 15 3.05 2.35 8.75
CA GLN A 15 4.48 2.33 9.04
C GLN A 15 5.32 3.06 8.00
N TYR A 16 4.74 3.41 6.85
CA TYR A 16 5.48 4.02 5.73
C TYR A 16 5.26 5.53 5.69
N CYS A 17 6.34 6.27 5.49
CA CYS A 17 6.30 7.73 5.28
C CYS A 17 5.50 8.47 6.36
N ILE A 18 4.49 9.22 5.97
CA ILE A 18 3.63 9.93 6.91
C ILE A 18 2.55 9.05 7.51
N GLY A 19 2.47 7.81 7.02
CA GLY A 19 1.58 6.83 7.59
C GLY A 19 0.20 6.77 6.96
N PHE A 20 -0.64 5.94 7.53
CA PHE A 20 -2.03 5.77 7.14
C PHE A 20 -2.82 5.35 8.39
N PRO A 21 -2.95 6.28 9.35
CA PRO A 21 -3.53 5.92 10.65
C PRO A 21 -5.01 5.58 10.55
N ALA A 22 -5.45 4.71 11.48
CA ALA A 22 -6.85 4.32 11.58
C ALA A 22 -7.70 5.50 12.04
N ALA A 23 -8.88 5.65 11.44
CA ALA A 23 -9.85 6.66 11.79
C ALA A 23 -10.98 6.05 12.62
N GLU A 24 -11.63 6.87 13.45
CA GLU A 24 -12.75 6.40 14.27
C GLU A 24 -13.91 5.91 13.41
N SER A 25 -14.14 6.52 12.27
CA SER A 25 -15.20 6.14 11.32
C SER A 25 -14.91 4.85 10.58
N GLY A 26 -13.65 4.38 10.55
CA GLY A 26 -13.26 3.21 9.77
C GLY A 26 -13.13 3.49 8.27
N ILE A 27 -13.12 4.76 7.88
CA ILE A 27 -13.08 5.15 6.46
C ILE A 27 -11.82 4.67 5.76
N GLU A 28 -10.73 4.49 6.48
CA GLU A 28 -9.47 3.98 5.93
C GLU A 28 -9.64 2.56 5.36
N ILE A 29 -10.48 1.74 5.99
CA ILE A 29 -10.76 0.40 5.50
C ILE A 29 -11.57 0.46 4.21
N GLU A 30 -12.50 1.39 4.10
CA GLU A 30 -13.28 1.58 2.87
C GLU A 30 -12.37 2.01 1.71
N ILE A 31 -11.38 2.85 1.99
CA ILE A 31 -10.40 3.25 0.97
C ILE A 31 -9.61 2.03 0.48
N ILE A 32 -9.14 1.20 1.40
CA ILE A 32 -8.38 0.00 1.03
C ILE A 32 -9.24 -0.96 0.20
N LYS A 33 -10.51 -1.10 0.55
CA LYS A 33 -11.44 -1.95 -0.22
C LYS A 33 -11.65 -1.43 -1.65
N GLU A 34 -11.59 -0.13 -1.85
CA GLU A 34 -11.66 0.45 -3.20
C GLU A 34 -10.39 0.18 -4.01
N LEU A 35 -9.23 0.15 -3.34
CA LEU A 35 -7.94 -0.05 -4.00
C LEU A 35 -7.61 -1.52 -4.24
N PHE A 36 -7.91 -2.39 -3.27
CA PHE A 36 -7.52 -3.80 -3.30
C PHE A 36 -8.73 -4.70 -3.18
N ASN A 37 -8.73 -5.80 -3.95
CA ASN A 37 -9.61 -6.91 -3.62
C ASN A 37 -8.93 -7.73 -2.50
N GLU A 38 -9.64 -8.73 -1.99
CA GLU A 38 -9.16 -9.53 -0.86
C GLU A 38 -7.82 -10.23 -1.15
N LYS A 39 -7.69 -10.79 -2.35
CA LYS A 39 -6.48 -11.48 -2.79
C LYS A 39 -5.30 -10.51 -2.90
N GLU A 40 -5.54 -9.34 -3.49
CA GLU A 40 -4.51 -8.29 -3.63
C GLU A 40 -4.08 -7.77 -2.28
N ALA A 41 -5.04 -7.55 -1.36
CA ALA A 41 -4.73 -7.08 -0.02
C ALA A 41 -3.89 -8.11 0.73
N ASP A 42 -4.22 -9.39 0.61
CA ASP A 42 -3.44 -10.45 1.23
C ASP A 42 -1.99 -10.46 0.74
N LEU A 43 -1.81 -10.38 -0.57
CA LEU A 43 -0.46 -10.35 -1.15
C LEU A 43 0.30 -9.09 -0.74
N PHE A 44 -0.35 -7.93 -0.77
CA PHE A 44 0.27 -6.68 -0.35
C PHE A 44 0.74 -6.75 1.10
N SER A 45 -0.06 -7.36 1.98
CA SER A 45 0.28 -7.49 3.40
C SER A 45 1.53 -8.32 3.63
N LYS A 46 1.90 -9.15 2.66
CA LYS A 46 3.09 -9.99 2.72
C LYS A 46 4.30 -9.36 2.04
N MET A 47 4.11 -8.24 1.35
CA MET A 47 5.20 -7.51 0.70
C MET A 47 5.94 -6.64 1.71
N GLU A 48 7.18 -6.32 1.39
CA GLU A 48 8.02 -5.45 2.21
C GLU A 48 8.31 -4.14 1.49
N GLY A 49 8.83 -3.17 2.23
CA GLY A 49 9.22 -1.88 1.67
C GLY A 49 10.50 -1.92 0.85
N GLU A 50 11.17 -3.05 0.78
CA GLU A 50 12.37 -3.24 -0.02
C GLU A 50 12.03 -3.97 -1.31
N LEU A 51 12.78 -3.66 -2.37
CA LEU A 51 12.60 -4.30 -3.67
C LEU A 51 12.97 -5.79 -3.58
N GLU A 52 12.12 -6.63 -4.13
CA GLU A 52 12.26 -8.07 -4.04
C GLU A 52 11.83 -8.71 -5.35
N SER A 53 12.57 -9.74 -5.82
CA SER A 53 12.21 -10.46 -7.04
C SER A 53 10.97 -11.34 -6.80
N PRO A 54 10.20 -11.64 -7.86
CA PRO A 54 9.05 -12.55 -7.71
C PRO A 54 9.43 -13.91 -7.14
N ALA A 55 10.58 -14.45 -7.51
CA ALA A 55 11.05 -15.73 -7.00
C ALA A 55 11.30 -15.66 -5.49
N SER A 56 11.90 -14.56 -5.02
CA SER A 56 12.14 -14.35 -3.60
C SER A 56 10.84 -14.23 -2.82
N VAL A 57 9.88 -13.47 -3.34
CA VAL A 57 8.56 -13.35 -2.72
C VAL A 57 7.88 -14.71 -2.64
N ALA A 58 7.88 -15.45 -3.76
CA ALA A 58 7.24 -16.77 -3.84
C ALA A 58 7.81 -17.73 -2.81
N GLN A 59 9.13 -17.75 -2.66
CA GLN A 59 9.79 -18.61 -1.68
C GLN A 59 9.40 -18.23 -0.25
N ARG A 60 9.36 -16.93 0.03
CA ARG A 60 9.06 -16.41 1.37
C ARG A 60 7.62 -16.70 1.77
N ILE A 61 6.67 -16.60 0.85
CA ILE A 61 5.24 -16.82 1.16
C ILE A 61 4.76 -18.24 0.86
N GLY A 62 5.63 -19.10 0.27
CA GLY A 62 5.31 -20.50 0.02
C GLY A 62 4.34 -20.74 -1.11
N GLN A 63 4.42 -19.95 -2.18
CA GLN A 63 3.56 -20.10 -3.36
C GLN A 63 4.40 -20.31 -4.63
N ALA A 64 3.73 -20.74 -5.71
CA ALA A 64 4.40 -20.98 -6.98
C ALA A 64 4.93 -19.68 -7.58
N PRO A 65 6.20 -19.65 -8.05
CA PRO A 65 6.77 -18.40 -8.60
C PRO A 65 5.99 -17.82 -9.77
N GLU A 66 5.47 -18.66 -10.66
CA GLU A 66 4.70 -18.21 -11.82
C GLU A 66 3.43 -17.48 -11.41
N THR A 67 2.73 -17.99 -10.41
CA THR A 67 1.51 -17.38 -9.88
C THR A 67 1.82 -16.03 -9.23
N VAL A 68 2.85 -16.00 -8.39
CA VAL A 68 3.27 -14.79 -7.70
C VAL A 68 3.69 -13.70 -8.68
N GLU A 69 4.49 -14.06 -9.69
CA GLU A 69 4.94 -13.11 -10.70
C GLU A 69 3.76 -12.48 -11.43
N LYS A 70 2.78 -13.29 -11.79
CA LYS A 70 1.57 -12.83 -12.48
C LYS A 70 0.76 -11.88 -11.63
N ASP A 71 0.58 -12.23 -10.36
CA ASP A 71 -0.18 -11.41 -9.43
C ASP A 71 0.53 -10.08 -9.13
N LEU A 72 1.85 -10.12 -8.94
CA LEU A 72 2.63 -8.91 -8.70
C LEU A 72 2.59 -7.96 -9.89
N GLU A 73 2.72 -8.51 -11.10
CA GLU A 73 2.67 -7.70 -12.33
C GLU A 73 1.29 -7.05 -12.49
N ALA A 74 0.23 -7.81 -12.25
CA ALA A 74 -1.14 -7.29 -12.33
C ALA A 74 -1.34 -6.15 -11.33
N MET A 75 -0.85 -6.30 -10.12
CA MET A 75 -0.96 -5.25 -9.10
C MET A 75 -0.13 -4.01 -9.46
N ALA A 76 1.07 -4.21 -9.99
CA ALA A 76 1.92 -3.10 -10.42
C ALA A 76 1.28 -2.31 -11.55
N LEU A 77 0.61 -2.99 -12.48
CA LEU A 77 -0.11 -2.33 -13.57
C LEU A 77 -1.28 -1.49 -13.06
N LYS A 78 -1.89 -1.89 -11.95
CA LYS A 78 -2.94 -1.11 -11.31
C LYS A 78 -2.40 0.02 -10.42
N GLY A 79 -1.07 0.12 -10.28
CA GLY A 79 -0.46 1.12 -9.42
C GLY A 79 -0.52 0.78 -7.93
N LEU A 80 -0.62 -0.49 -7.59
CA LEU A 80 -0.72 -0.95 -6.21
C LEU A 80 0.62 -1.38 -5.61
N LEU A 81 1.64 -1.53 -6.46
CA LEU A 81 3.00 -1.88 -6.04
C LEU A 81 4.00 -1.03 -6.82
N PHE A 82 5.15 -0.82 -6.22
CA PHE A 82 6.28 -0.22 -6.91
C PHE A 82 7.04 -1.31 -7.66
N ARG A 83 7.39 -1.03 -8.92
CA ARG A 83 8.07 -1.98 -9.80
C ARG A 83 9.30 -1.33 -10.42
N VAL A 84 10.43 -2.03 -10.38
CA VAL A 84 11.67 -1.58 -11.01
C VAL A 84 12.15 -2.68 -11.97
N ARG A 85 12.47 -2.28 -13.19
CA ARG A 85 13.07 -3.16 -14.19
C ARG A 85 14.52 -2.76 -14.40
N GLU A 86 15.44 -3.69 -14.18
CA GLU A 86 16.87 -3.48 -14.38
C GLU A 86 17.48 -4.71 -15.06
N GLU A 87 18.14 -4.51 -16.19
CA GLU A 87 18.93 -5.54 -16.88
C GLU A 87 18.22 -6.89 -17.02
N GLY A 88 16.96 -6.84 -17.43
CA GLY A 88 16.18 -8.06 -17.65
C GLY A 88 15.58 -8.67 -16.39
N SER A 89 15.79 -8.07 -15.22
CA SER A 89 15.13 -8.49 -14.00
C SER A 89 14.10 -7.47 -13.56
N VAL A 90 13.09 -7.94 -12.83
CA VAL A 90 12.01 -7.11 -12.31
C VAL A 90 11.91 -7.34 -10.81
N LYS A 91 11.79 -6.25 -10.05
CA LYS A 91 11.62 -6.29 -8.61
C LYS A 91 10.42 -5.47 -8.20
N TYR A 92 9.79 -5.87 -7.12
CA TYR A 92 8.56 -5.24 -6.61
C TYR A 92 8.71 -4.93 -5.12
N SER A 93 8.01 -3.89 -4.68
CA SER A 93 7.94 -3.56 -3.25
C SER A 93 6.59 -2.96 -2.93
N ALA A 94 6.22 -3.00 -1.65
CA ALA A 94 5.08 -2.24 -1.14
C ALA A 94 5.38 -0.76 -1.26
N ILE A 95 4.34 0.07 -1.40
CA ILE A 95 4.48 1.52 -1.48
C ILE A 95 3.63 2.18 -0.41
N PRO A 96 4.02 3.39 0.07
CA PRO A 96 3.22 4.12 1.05
C PRO A 96 1.91 4.61 0.45
N PHE A 97 0.97 5.00 1.30
CA PHE A 97 -0.31 5.53 0.84
C PHE A 97 -0.12 6.91 0.20
N ILE A 98 0.43 7.86 0.94
CA ILE A 98 0.76 9.19 0.41
C ILE A 98 2.16 9.12 -0.21
N HIS A 99 2.32 9.72 -1.39
CA HIS A 99 3.51 9.62 -2.24
C HIS A 99 3.72 8.21 -2.79
N GLY A 100 2.61 7.51 -3.02
CA GLY A 100 2.64 6.16 -3.56
C GLY A 100 1.29 5.75 -4.13
N LEU A 101 0.51 4.97 -3.36
CA LEU A 101 -0.77 4.43 -3.84
C LEU A 101 -1.71 5.52 -4.37
N LEU A 102 -1.86 6.60 -3.63
CA LEU A 102 -2.78 7.66 -4.02
C LEU A 102 -2.39 8.30 -5.34
N GLU A 103 -1.12 8.64 -5.51
CA GLU A 103 -0.62 9.30 -6.72
C GLU A 103 -0.72 8.39 -7.94
N PHE A 104 -0.48 7.09 -7.77
CA PHE A 104 -0.60 6.14 -8.87
C PHE A 104 -2.04 5.98 -9.35
N GLN A 105 -3.03 6.34 -8.52
CA GLN A 105 -4.45 6.24 -8.88
C GLN A 105 -5.03 7.51 -9.50
N VAL A 106 -4.27 8.59 -9.54
CA VAL A 106 -4.78 9.92 -9.96
C VAL A 106 -5.49 9.89 -11.31
N LYS A 107 -4.98 9.13 -12.27
CA LYS A 107 -5.56 9.07 -13.62
C LYS A 107 -6.86 8.27 -13.69
N ASN A 108 -7.08 7.37 -12.75
CA ASN A 108 -8.20 6.42 -12.78
C ASN A 108 -9.02 6.41 -11.49
N MET A 109 -8.97 7.51 -10.74
CA MET A 109 -9.71 7.60 -9.48
C MET A 109 -11.21 7.59 -9.71
N SER A 110 -11.90 6.65 -9.06
CA SER A 110 -13.36 6.64 -9.05
C SER A 110 -13.88 7.76 -8.16
N GLU A 111 -15.13 8.17 -8.39
CA GLU A 111 -15.78 9.16 -7.54
C GLU A 111 -15.82 8.72 -6.09
N SER A 112 -16.04 7.41 -5.86
CA SER A 112 -16.04 6.83 -4.53
C SER A 112 -14.70 7.00 -3.85
N LEU A 113 -13.61 6.69 -4.55
CA LEU A 113 -12.25 6.82 -4.00
C LEU A 113 -11.92 8.28 -3.70
N VAL A 114 -12.26 9.20 -4.59
CA VAL A 114 -12.05 10.64 -4.38
C VAL A 114 -12.78 11.11 -3.13
N SER A 115 -14.04 10.73 -2.98
CA SER A 115 -14.86 11.12 -1.83
C SER A 115 -14.31 10.55 -0.53
N LEU A 116 -13.98 9.27 -0.52
CA LEU A 116 -13.44 8.60 0.67
C LEU A 116 -12.08 9.20 1.08
N THR A 117 -11.22 9.44 0.10
CA THR A 117 -9.89 10.01 0.36
C THR A 117 -10.00 11.42 0.93
N GLY A 118 -10.89 12.24 0.35
CA GLY A 118 -11.13 13.58 0.85
C GLY A 118 -11.62 13.60 2.29
N LYS A 119 -12.55 12.73 2.61
CA LYS A 119 -13.09 12.60 3.97
C LYS A 119 -12.01 12.12 4.95
N TYR A 120 -11.20 11.17 4.53
CA TYR A 120 -10.13 10.63 5.37
C TYR A 120 -9.09 11.70 5.67
N ILE A 121 -8.66 12.45 4.68
CA ILE A 121 -7.67 13.52 4.85
C ILE A 121 -8.19 14.57 5.83
N LYS A 122 -9.44 14.97 5.69
CA LYS A 122 -10.07 15.91 6.60
C LYS A 122 -10.12 15.39 8.02
N GLU A 123 -10.49 14.13 8.18
CA GLU A 123 -10.68 13.53 9.51
C GLU A 123 -9.36 13.30 10.23
N LYS A 124 -8.35 12.80 9.52
CA LYS A 124 -7.15 12.26 10.18
C LYS A 124 -5.89 13.10 10.01
N PHE A 125 -5.54 13.41 8.77
CA PHE A 125 -4.28 14.12 8.53
C PHE A 125 -4.32 15.56 9.04
N HIS A 126 -5.43 16.20 8.92
CA HIS A 126 -5.59 17.57 9.38
C HIS A 126 -5.51 17.65 10.92
N GLN A 127 -6.08 16.66 11.60
CA GLN A 127 -6.10 16.61 13.06
C GLN A 127 -4.77 16.17 13.68
N ASN A 128 -3.99 15.36 12.95
CA ASN A 128 -2.78 14.73 13.48
C ASN A 128 -1.48 15.30 12.92
N LEU A 129 -1.52 16.49 12.34
CA LEU A 129 -0.34 17.10 11.77
C LEU A 129 0.81 17.21 12.78
N ALA A 130 0.50 17.61 14.01
CA ALA A 130 1.50 17.72 15.08
C ALA A 130 2.05 16.35 15.50
N GLY A 131 1.20 15.33 15.58
CA GLY A 131 1.60 13.97 15.92
C GLY A 131 2.48 13.34 14.85
N VAL A 132 2.16 13.61 13.58
CA VAL A 132 2.96 13.11 12.45
C VAL A 132 4.38 13.67 12.50
N THR A 133 4.51 14.93 12.89
CA THR A 133 5.82 15.59 13.00
C THR A 133 6.72 14.91 14.03
N ALA A 134 6.16 14.46 15.16
CA ALA A 134 6.91 13.81 16.23
C ALA A 134 7.52 12.47 15.78
N ASN A 135 6.84 11.74 14.90
CA ASN A 135 7.28 10.42 14.46
C ASN A 135 8.00 10.45 13.09
N ARG A 136 8.30 11.64 12.60
CA ARG A 136 8.84 11.81 11.25
C ARG A 136 10.15 11.07 11.01
N ARG A 137 11.03 11.04 12.00
CA ARG A 137 12.36 10.42 11.84
C ARG A 137 12.31 8.94 11.55
N SER A 138 11.50 8.19 12.29
CA SER A 138 11.41 6.74 12.08
C SER A 138 10.70 6.40 10.78
N ARG A 139 9.79 7.26 10.32
CA ARG A 139 9.04 7.02 9.09
C ARG A 139 9.77 7.43 7.82
N GLN A 140 10.74 8.36 7.93
CA GLN A 140 11.53 8.80 6.78
C GLN A 140 12.34 7.68 6.15
N VAL A 141 12.74 6.69 6.91
CA VAL A 141 13.50 5.55 6.39
C VAL A 141 12.67 4.79 5.35
N ALA A 142 11.38 4.62 5.59
CA ALA A 142 10.48 3.94 4.66
C ALA A 142 10.20 4.76 3.38
N CYS A 143 10.40 6.07 3.43
CA CYS A 143 10.15 6.95 2.29
C CYS A 143 11.29 6.98 1.28
N ARG A 144 12.40 6.33 1.55
CA ARG A 144 13.58 6.33 0.68
C ARG A 144 13.47 5.34 -0.48
N LEU A 145 12.31 4.86 -0.74
CA LEU A 145 12.03 4.04 -1.92
C LEU A 145 11.97 4.95 -3.16
#